data_13c1197c370463e35271299563978796
#
_entry.id   13c1197c370463e35271299563978796
#
_cell.length_a   1.000
_cell.length_b   1.000
_cell.length_c   1.000
_cell.angle_alpha   90.00
_cell.angle_beta   90.00
_cell.angle_gamma   90.00
#
_symmetry.space_group_name_H-M   'P 1'
#
loop_
_entity.id
_entity.type
_entity.pdbx_description
1 polymer ?
#
loop_
_entity_poly.entity_id
_entity_poly.type
_entity_poly.pdbx_seq_one_letter_code
_entity_poly.pdbx_strand_id
1 'polypeptide(L)'
;MTPQERVAAIFSEPDFCPENYKGETDENGLPHGEGKMKYENDPKKSHYWLGYADYDVAPKRYEGEWCHGVRSGKGKMTFYADKCQHYSYDGQWVDGLPEGSGVLRVIDERNSERNTPCNFVAGLREGLNTIFEFGKIIECECKAGLMEGPGICTMPNGQQFRGVWHNDNLDLDSCDFIEPKQSPKLIVTLEHSGCQYSRRIVALVEARVGVCRITDGLAVLKDDGFKLTEPLVEVLSVENGVVKYRVDGTYSKNNTVQEGIIAPGEKIQHGYSERASYTIYDEDYEYNIIHKVTIKYIE
;
A
#
# COMPACT_ATOMS: atom_id res chain seq x y z
N MET A 1 -3.51 9.78 -9.86
CA MET A 1 -2.06 9.86 -10.16
C MET A 1 -1.56 8.47 -10.48
N THR A 2 -0.96 8.27 -11.64
CA THR A 2 -0.35 6.99 -12.05
C THR A 2 0.93 6.71 -11.25
N PRO A 3 1.45 5.47 -11.24
CA PRO A 3 2.74 5.18 -10.62
C PRO A 3 3.88 6.07 -11.16
N GLN A 4 3.90 6.30 -12.48
CA GLN A 4 4.88 7.16 -13.15
C GLN A 4 4.80 8.62 -12.69
N GLU A 5 3.60 9.17 -12.58
CA GLU A 5 3.39 10.53 -12.07
C GLU A 5 3.86 10.69 -10.62
N ARG A 6 3.66 9.66 -9.78
CA ARG A 6 4.15 9.65 -8.38
C ARG A 6 5.68 9.63 -8.33
N VAL A 7 6.31 8.76 -9.12
CA VAL A 7 7.77 8.69 -9.21
C VAL A 7 8.33 10.04 -9.66
N ALA A 8 7.77 10.64 -10.70
CA ALA A 8 8.19 11.96 -11.18
C ALA A 8 8.03 13.04 -10.09
N ALA A 9 6.94 13.03 -9.33
CA ALA A 9 6.72 14.01 -8.26
C ALA A 9 7.72 13.88 -7.10
N ILE A 10 8.06 12.64 -6.69
CA ILE A 10 8.99 12.40 -5.58
C ILE A 10 10.44 12.65 -5.98
N PHE A 11 10.83 12.18 -7.16
CA PHE A 11 12.21 12.19 -7.61
C PHE A 11 12.55 13.30 -8.61
N SER A 12 11.55 14.16 -8.97
CA SER A 12 11.88 15.39 -9.73
C SER A 12 12.99 16.12 -8.99
N GLU A 13 14.07 16.43 -9.69
CA GLU A 13 15.19 17.15 -9.10
C GLU A 13 14.69 18.43 -8.44
N PRO A 14 14.88 18.59 -7.11
CA PRO A 14 14.83 19.92 -6.54
C PRO A 14 15.95 20.72 -7.19
N ASP A 15 15.74 21.99 -7.41
CA ASP A 15 16.77 22.88 -7.89
C ASP A 15 18.06 22.63 -7.10
N PHE A 16 19.16 22.35 -7.80
CA PHE A 16 20.45 22.13 -7.15
C PHE A 16 20.77 23.33 -6.26
N CYS A 17 20.85 23.10 -4.97
CA CYS A 17 21.23 24.09 -4.00
C CYS A 17 22.66 23.80 -3.53
N PRO A 18 23.68 24.54 -4.00
CA PRO A 18 25.08 24.33 -3.61
C PRO A 18 25.29 24.34 -2.08
N GLU A 19 24.51 25.13 -1.35
CA GLU A 19 24.60 25.24 0.11
C GLU A 19 24.20 23.96 0.83
N ASN A 20 23.36 23.13 0.20
CA ASN A 20 22.85 21.87 0.76
C ASN A 20 23.66 20.65 0.31
N TYR A 21 24.62 20.83 -0.60
CA TYR A 21 25.47 19.76 -1.10
C TYR A 21 26.84 19.77 -0.41
N LYS A 22 27.39 18.58 -0.18
CA LYS A 22 28.75 18.35 0.29
C LYS A 22 29.33 17.13 -0.42
N GLY A 23 30.35 17.33 -1.23
CA GLY A 23 31.00 16.26 -1.98
C GLY A 23 31.84 16.79 -3.12
N GLU A 24 32.21 15.88 -4.00
CA GLU A 24 32.97 16.17 -5.20
C GLU A 24 32.10 16.87 -6.24
N THR A 25 32.70 17.76 -7.05
CA THR A 25 32.04 18.47 -8.13
C THR A 25 32.84 18.36 -9.41
N ASP A 26 32.16 18.44 -10.55
CA ASP A 26 32.79 18.56 -11.85
C ASP A 26 33.31 20.00 -12.12
N GLU A 27 33.86 20.21 -13.31
CA GLU A 27 34.40 21.52 -13.76
C GLU A 27 33.36 22.64 -13.80
N ASN A 28 32.07 22.29 -13.85
CA ASN A 28 30.93 23.23 -13.85
C ASN A 28 30.39 23.47 -12.43
N GLY A 29 30.98 22.84 -11.40
CA GLY A 29 30.52 22.92 -10.02
C GLY A 29 29.29 22.07 -9.71
N LEU A 30 28.89 21.16 -10.61
CA LEU A 30 27.80 20.22 -10.37
C LEU A 30 28.26 19.00 -9.56
N PRO A 31 27.40 18.41 -8.71
CA PRO A 31 27.69 17.15 -8.01
C PRO A 31 28.24 16.08 -8.96
N HIS A 32 29.41 15.53 -8.62
CA HIS A 32 30.07 14.46 -9.37
C HIS A 32 30.91 13.62 -8.40
N GLY A 33 31.00 12.28 -8.62
CA GLY A 33 31.66 11.41 -7.67
C GLY A 33 30.84 11.24 -6.40
N GLU A 34 31.48 11.11 -5.24
CA GLU A 34 30.82 10.88 -3.96
C GLU A 34 30.32 12.19 -3.33
N GLY A 35 29.07 12.17 -2.88
CA GLY A 35 28.47 13.36 -2.27
C GLY A 35 27.21 13.12 -1.47
N LYS A 36 26.82 14.18 -0.76
CA LYS A 36 25.64 14.21 0.12
C LYS A 36 24.82 15.46 -0.18
N MET A 37 23.54 15.28 -0.42
CA MET A 37 22.59 16.36 -0.61
C MET A 37 21.51 16.31 0.47
N LYS A 38 21.17 17.45 1.04
CA LYS A 38 19.99 17.61 1.91
C LYS A 38 18.88 18.30 1.13
N TYR A 39 17.68 17.80 1.30
CA TYR A 39 16.47 18.38 0.71
C TYR A 39 15.62 19.03 1.79
N GLU A 40 14.94 20.11 1.46
CA GLU A 40 13.96 20.72 2.35
C GLU A 40 12.67 19.88 2.32
N ASN A 41 11.98 19.86 3.45
CA ASN A 41 10.68 19.18 3.50
C ASN A 41 9.64 20.01 2.74
N ASP A 42 9.28 19.58 1.56
CA ASP A 42 8.20 20.16 0.78
C ASP A 42 6.98 19.21 0.80
N PRO A 43 5.92 19.53 1.56
CA PRO A 43 4.72 18.69 1.61
C PRO A 43 4.04 18.49 0.26
N LYS A 44 4.25 19.39 -0.70
CA LYS A 44 3.71 19.25 -2.08
C LYS A 44 4.41 18.16 -2.88
N LYS A 45 5.62 17.77 -2.46
CA LYS A 45 6.40 16.66 -3.04
C LYS A 45 6.21 15.35 -2.30
N SER A 46 5.35 15.32 -1.28
CA SER A 46 5.07 14.12 -0.51
C SER A 46 4.01 13.27 -1.21
N HIS A 47 4.38 12.07 -1.63
CA HIS A 47 3.50 11.15 -2.34
C HIS A 47 3.78 9.68 -1.95
N TYR A 48 2.77 8.83 -2.11
CA TYR A 48 2.94 7.38 -1.99
C TYR A 48 3.81 6.87 -3.14
N TRP A 49 5.04 6.54 -2.85
CA TRP A 49 5.98 6.04 -3.87
C TRP A 49 5.63 4.63 -4.32
N LEU A 50 5.42 3.73 -3.38
CA LEU A 50 5.38 2.30 -3.61
C LEU A 50 3.97 1.68 -3.63
N GLY A 51 2.93 2.48 -3.86
CA GLY A 51 1.55 2.00 -3.88
C GLY A 51 0.82 2.23 -2.55
N TYR A 52 -0.29 1.56 -2.38
CA TYR A 52 -1.37 1.90 -1.43
C TYR A 52 -1.01 1.90 0.06
N ALA A 53 0.18 1.43 0.46
CA ALA A 53 0.18 0.88 1.78
C ALA A 53 0.80 1.71 2.86
N ASP A 54 1.88 2.42 2.59
CA ASP A 54 2.65 2.69 3.75
C ASP A 54 2.74 4.16 4.13
N TYR A 55 3.32 4.99 3.30
CA TYR A 55 3.67 6.34 3.74
C TYR A 55 3.77 7.31 2.57
N ASP A 56 3.26 8.50 2.77
CA ASP A 56 3.63 9.64 1.95
C ASP A 56 5.09 9.97 2.22
N VAL A 57 5.92 9.97 1.19
CA VAL A 57 7.36 10.20 1.30
C VAL A 57 7.81 11.39 0.45
N ALA A 58 8.74 12.17 0.98
CA ALA A 58 9.46 13.20 0.26
C ALA A 58 10.97 13.06 0.52
N PRO A 59 11.83 13.33 -0.46
CA PRO A 59 13.28 13.28 -0.27
C PRO A 59 13.72 14.12 0.92
N LYS A 60 14.60 13.55 1.75
CA LYS A 60 15.21 14.23 2.91
C LYS A 60 16.70 14.37 2.78
N ARG A 61 17.36 13.31 2.35
CA ARG A 61 18.82 13.29 2.20
C ARG A 61 19.23 12.15 1.27
N TYR A 62 20.09 12.47 0.33
CA TYR A 62 20.81 11.48 -0.47
C TYR A 62 22.30 11.45 -0.09
N GLU A 63 22.87 10.26 -0.05
CA GLU A 63 24.30 9.99 0.15
C GLU A 63 24.71 8.92 -0.85
N GLY A 64 25.65 9.21 -1.73
CA GLY A 64 26.14 8.27 -2.74
C GLY A 64 26.77 8.95 -3.94
N GLU A 65 26.82 8.20 -5.02
CA GLU A 65 27.46 8.61 -6.25
C GLU A 65 26.59 9.59 -7.05
N TRP A 66 27.26 10.52 -7.74
CA TRP A 66 26.67 11.55 -8.58
C TRP A 66 27.37 11.61 -9.93
N CYS A 67 26.64 11.94 -10.96
CA CYS A 67 27.14 12.16 -12.30
C CYS A 67 26.55 13.45 -12.88
N HIS A 68 27.36 14.52 -13.02
CA HIS A 68 26.97 15.82 -13.56
C HIS A 68 25.65 16.37 -13.00
N GLY A 69 25.56 16.40 -11.66
CA GLY A 69 24.38 16.94 -10.95
C GLY A 69 23.26 15.93 -10.70
N VAL A 70 23.35 14.71 -11.23
CA VAL A 70 22.31 13.69 -11.14
C VAL A 70 22.74 12.52 -10.27
N ARG A 71 21.86 11.98 -9.44
CA ARG A 71 22.14 10.75 -8.65
C ARG A 71 22.41 9.59 -9.60
N SER A 72 23.49 8.86 -9.34
CA SER A 72 23.96 7.76 -10.19
C SER A 72 24.63 6.70 -9.32
N GLY A 73 24.88 5.51 -9.86
CA GLY A 73 25.60 4.46 -9.15
C GLY A 73 24.97 4.04 -7.83
N LYS A 74 25.79 3.76 -6.82
CA LYS A 74 25.30 3.36 -5.48
C LYS A 74 24.93 4.57 -4.64
N GLY A 75 23.79 4.48 -3.96
CA GLY A 75 23.38 5.57 -3.08
C GLY A 75 22.22 5.23 -2.17
N LYS A 76 22.15 5.97 -1.08
CA LYS A 76 21.09 5.88 -0.09
C LYS A 76 20.28 7.16 -0.04
N MET A 77 18.98 7.04 -0.29
CA MET A 77 18.01 8.09 -0.06
C MET A 77 17.29 7.84 1.26
N THR A 78 17.29 8.86 2.13
CA THR A 78 16.39 8.90 3.30
C THR A 78 15.26 9.86 2.98
N PHE A 79 14.06 9.53 3.45
CA PHE A 79 12.86 10.31 3.18
C PHE A 79 12.30 10.94 4.46
N TYR A 80 11.63 12.08 4.32
CA TYR A 80 10.58 12.46 5.24
C TYR A 80 9.40 11.52 4.97
N ALA A 81 8.81 10.98 5.99
CA ALA A 81 7.65 10.11 5.87
C ALA A 81 6.71 10.36 7.05
N ASP A 82 5.41 10.36 6.78
CA ASP A 82 4.40 10.40 7.81
C ASP A 82 4.33 9.05 8.53
N LYS A 83 3.94 9.04 9.79
CA LYS A 83 3.66 7.83 10.59
C LYS A 83 4.78 6.77 10.64
N CYS A 84 6.04 7.16 10.37
CA CYS A 84 7.19 6.31 10.63
C CYS A 84 8.39 7.10 11.13
N GLN A 85 9.28 6.43 11.88
CA GLN A 85 10.48 7.07 12.44
C GLN A 85 11.60 7.16 11.40
N HIS A 86 11.64 6.20 10.48
CA HIS A 86 12.67 6.13 9.45
C HIS A 86 12.14 5.46 8.19
N TYR A 87 12.43 6.07 7.04
CA TYR A 87 12.18 5.50 5.73
C TYR A 87 13.38 5.77 4.83
N SER A 88 13.99 4.73 4.25
CA SER A 88 15.12 4.89 3.34
C SER A 88 15.18 3.79 2.30
N TYR A 89 15.73 4.13 1.15
CA TYR A 89 16.13 3.20 0.09
C TYR A 89 17.65 3.24 -0.07
N ASP A 90 18.27 2.07 -0.15
CA ASP A 90 19.70 1.86 -0.36
C ASP A 90 19.86 0.93 -1.56
N GLY A 91 20.43 1.41 -2.66
CA GLY A 91 20.50 0.64 -3.90
C GLY A 91 21.17 1.38 -5.04
N GLN A 92 20.88 0.92 -6.26
CA GLN A 92 21.39 1.51 -7.50
C GLN A 92 20.51 2.67 -7.96
N TRP A 93 21.16 3.63 -8.64
CA TRP A 93 20.54 4.82 -9.18
C TRP A 93 21.01 5.06 -10.61
N VAL A 94 20.09 5.40 -11.49
CA VAL A 94 20.36 5.81 -12.87
C VAL A 94 19.46 7.01 -13.19
N ASP A 95 20.05 8.07 -13.73
CA ASP A 95 19.35 9.30 -14.12
C ASP A 95 18.42 9.86 -13.03
N GLY A 96 18.93 9.86 -11.76
CA GLY A 96 18.20 10.38 -10.61
C GLY A 96 17.14 9.45 -10.03
N LEU A 97 16.90 8.28 -10.61
CA LEU A 97 15.86 7.32 -10.20
C LEU A 97 16.45 6.03 -9.65
N PRO A 98 15.77 5.37 -8.69
CA PRO A 98 16.10 4.01 -8.29
C PRO A 98 16.07 3.04 -9.49
N GLU A 99 17.11 2.22 -9.60
CA GLU A 99 17.28 1.25 -10.68
C GLU A 99 17.85 -0.07 -10.15
N GLY A 100 17.42 -1.21 -10.72
CA GLY A 100 17.90 -2.53 -10.32
C GLY A 100 17.56 -2.87 -8.87
N SER A 101 18.43 -3.66 -8.22
CA SER A 101 18.19 -4.17 -6.88
C SER A 101 18.60 -3.18 -5.79
N GLY A 102 17.85 -3.19 -4.70
CA GLY A 102 18.12 -2.39 -3.51
C GLY A 102 17.36 -2.90 -2.29
N VAL A 103 17.45 -2.16 -1.20
CA VAL A 103 16.79 -2.47 0.07
C VAL A 103 16.02 -1.25 0.57
N LEU A 104 14.74 -1.44 0.80
CA LEU A 104 13.92 -0.51 1.56
C LEU A 104 14.04 -0.82 3.05
N ARG A 105 14.35 0.22 3.85
CA ARG A 105 14.36 0.13 5.31
C ARG A 105 13.31 1.05 5.88
N VAL A 106 12.41 0.49 6.68
CA VAL A 106 11.35 1.22 7.38
C VAL A 106 11.42 0.90 8.87
N ILE A 107 11.33 1.94 9.70
CA ILE A 107 11.10 1.80 11.15
C ILE A 107 9.81 2.52 11.46
N ASP A 108 8.78 1.78 11.86
CA ASP A 108 7.46 2.32 12.17
C ASP A 108 7.41 3.04 13.54
N GLU A 109 6.28 3.64 13.89
CA GLU A 109 6.08 4.34 15.15
C GLU A 109 6.22 3.44 16.39
N ARG A 110 6.05 2.12 16.22
CA ARG A 110 6.22 1.11 17.27
C ARG A 110 7.65 0.59 17.38
N ASN A 111 8.59 1.23 16.65
CA ASN A 111 9.99 0.82 16.57
C ASN A 111 10.20 -0.58 15.97
N SER A 112 9.27 -1.04 15.14
CA SER A 112 9.44 -2.27 14.36
C SER A 112 10.23 -1.96 13.10
N GLU A 113 11.34 -2.66 12.91
CA GLU A 113 12.21 -2.49 11.76
C GLU A 113 11.94 -3.55 10.69
N ARG A 114 11.86 -3.11 9.44
CA ARG A 114 11.74 -3.96 8.26
C ARG A 114 12.78 -3.57 7.23
N ASN A 115 13.48 -4.57 6.69
CA ASN A 115 14.42 -4.43 5.60
C ASN A 115 13.92 -5.29 4.43
N THR A 116 13.48 -4.66 3.36
CA THR A 116 12.79 -5.32 2.25
C THR A 116 13.62 -5.25 0.99
N PRO A 117 14.10 -6.38 0.46
CA PRO A 117 14.66 -6.43 -0.90
C PRO A 117 13.63 -5.97 -1.92
N CYS A 118 14.08 -5.18 -2.89
CA CYS A 118 13.22 -4.66 -3.96
C CYS A 118 14.01 -4.49 -5.25
N ASN A 119 13.30 -4.53 -6.38
CA ASN A 119 13.83 -4.26 -7.69
C ASN A 119 13.05 -3.13 -8.36
N PHE A 120 13.77 -2.28 -9.06
CA PHE A 120 13.23 -1.11 -9.72
C PHE A 120 13.69 -1.00 -11.18
N VAL A 121 12.81 -0.44 -12.01
CA VAL A 121 13.14 0.08 -13.34
C VAL A 121 12.55 1.50 -13.40
N ALA A 122 13.42 2.48 -13.61
CA ALA A 122 13.04 3.90 -13.65
C ALA A 122 12.19 4.33 -12.43
N GLY A 123 12.57 3.92 -11.22
CA GLY A 123 11.87 4.21 -9.97
C GLY A 123 10.59 3.44 -9.71
N LEU A 124 10.17 2.55 -10.62
CA LEU A 124 9.00 1.70 -10.49
C LEU A 124 9.38 0.27 -10.13
N ARG A 125 8.63 -0.37 -9.24
CA ARG A 125 8.84 -1.79 -8.93
C ARG A 125 8.72 -2.64 -10.20
N GLU A 126 9.68 -3.54 -10.39
CA GLU A 126 9.72 -4.47 -11.52
C GLU A 126 10.21 -5.85 -11.05
N GLY A 127 9.64 -6.93 -11.62
CA GLY A 127 9.96 -8.30 -11.23
C GLY A 127 9.51 -8.63 -9.81
N LEU A 128 10.15 -9.63 -9.20
CA LEU A 128 9.78 -10.10 -7.86
C LEU A 128 10.07 -9.05 -6.79
N ASN A 129 9.05 -8.69 -6.04
CA ASN A 129 9.12 -7.72 -4.95
C ASN A 129 8.38 -8.23 -3.71
N THR A 130 8.80 -7.72 -2.55
CA THR A 130 8.09 -7.89 -1.27
C THR A 130 7.39 -6.59 -0.92
N ILE A 131 6.10 -6.66 -0.66
CA ILE A 131 5.25 -5.53 -0.35
C ILE A 131 4.67 -5.72 1.05
N PHE A 132 4.78 -4.70 1.88
CA PHE A 132 4.10 -4.67 3.18
C PHE A 132 2.84 -3.81 3.06
N GLU A 133 1.71 -4.39 3.36
CA GLU A 133 0.43 -3.72 3.28
C GLU A 133 -0.43 -4.08 4.49
N PHE A 134 -0.73 -3.09 5.35
CA PHE A 134 -1.62 -3.29 6.51
C PHE A 134 -1.27 -4.52 7.37
N GLY A 135 0.03 -4.70 7.68
CA GLY A 135 0.50 -5.83 8.46
C GLY A 135 0.65 -7.14 7.69
N LYS A 136 0.22 -7.20 6.43
CA LYS A 136 0.43 -8.33 5.53
C LYS A 136 1.78 -8.20 4.82
N ILE A 137 2.32 -9.34 4.42
CA ILE A 137 3.49 -9.43 3.55
C ILE A 137 3.04 -10.07 2.24
N ILE A 138 3.24 -9.38 1.13
CA ILE A 138 2.90 -9.89 -0.19
C ILE A 138 4.20 -10.02 -0.99
N GLU A 139 4.54 -11.22 -1.39
CA GLU A 139 5.66 -11.52 -2.27
C GLU A 139 5.10 -11.84 -3.65
N CYS A 140 5.27 -10.95 -4.61
CA CYS A 140 4.67 -11.08 -5.93
C CYS A 140 5.52 -10.43 -7.03
N GLU A 141 5.24 -10.81 -8.27
CA GLU A 141 5.72 -10.11 -9.44
C GLU A 141 5.08 -8.72 -9.51
N CYS A 142 5.91 -7.73 -9.87
CA CYS A 142 5.48 -6.35 -10.14
C CYS A 142 5.83 -5.98 -11.57
N LYS A 143 4.98 -5.17 -12.18
CA LYS A 143 5.19 -4.59 -13.50
C LYS A 143 4.78 -3.14 -13.52
N ALA A 144 5.70 -2.28 -13.95
CA ALA A 144 5.48 -0.84 -13.99
C ALA A 144 4.95 -0.24 -12.68
N GLY A 145 5.42 -0.75 -11.54
CA GLY A 145 5.06 -0.29 -10.20
C GLY A 145 3.80 -0.91 -9.59
N LEU A 146 3.09 -1.77 -10.31
CA LEU A 146 1.87 -2.45 -9.87
C LEU A 146 2.11 -3.94 -9.64
N MET A 147 1.42 -4.54 -8.68
CA MET A 147 1.39 -5.99 -8.53
C MET A 147 0.71 -6.63 -9.75
N GLU A 148 1.43 -7.52 -10.43
CA GLU A 148 0.97 -8.18 -11.65
C GLU A 148 1.51 -9.60 -11.71
N GLY A 149 0.63 -10.59 -11.66
CA GLY A 149 1.00 -12.01 -11.72
C GLY A 149 0.86 -12.76 -10.39
N PRO A 150 1.44 -13.97 -10.30
CA PRO A 150 1.31 -14.81 -9.13
C PRO A 150 2.10 -14.28 -7.94
N GLY A 151 1.59 -14.54 -6.74
CA GLY A 151 2.26 -14.17 -5.50
C GLY A 151 1.75 -14.94 -4.28
N ILE A 152 2.40 -14.69 -3.15
CA ILE A 152 2.06 -15.25 -1.85
C ILE A 152 1.75 -14.09 -0.90
N CYS A 153 0.61 -14.17 -0.23
CA CYS A 153 0.25 -13.25 0.84
C CYS A 153 0.37 -13.95 2.19
N THR A 154 1.18 -13.38 3.07
CA THR A 154 1.29 -13.79 4.47
C THR A 154 0.51 -12.80 5.33
N MET A 155 -0.49 -13.30 6.04
CA MET A 155 -1.34 -12.52 6.94
C MET A 155 -0.63 -12.25 8.28
N PRO A 156 -1.06 -11.24 9.06
CA PRO A 156 -0.45 -10.93 10.36
C PRO A 156 -0.45 -12.08 11.36
N ASN A 157 -1.40 -13.02 11.23
CA ASN A 157 -1.48 -14.24 12.04
C ASN A 157 -0.59 -15.39 11.53
N GLY A 158 0.23 -15.15 10.50
CA GLY A 158 1.14 -16.12 9.88
C GLY A 158 0.48 -17.06 8.86
N GLN A 159 -0.82 -16.93 8.62
CA GLN A 159 -1.48 -17.71 7.57
C GLN A 159 -1.05 -17.22 6.19
N GLN A 160 -0.93 -18.15 5.25
CA GLN A 160 -0.50 -17.85 3.90
C GLN A 160 -1.50 -18.35 2.86
N PHE A 161 -1.66 -17.60 1.82
CA PHE A 161 -2.34 -18.03 0.61
C PHE A 161 -1.58 -17.55 -0.62
N ARG A 162 -1.69 -18.29 -1.72
CA ARG A 162 -1.25 -17.87 -3.03
C ARG A 162 -2.42 -17.27 -3.80
N GLY A 163 -2.13 -16.34 -4.70
CA GLY A 163 -3.13 -15.73 -5.57
C GLY A 163 -2.46 -15.08 -6.77
N VAL A 164 -3.26 -14.56 -7.68
CA VAL A 164 -2.80 -13.79 -8.84
C VAL A 164 -3.29 -12.36 -8.70
N TRP A 165 -2.41 -11.41 -8.94
CA TRP A 165 -2.73 -9.99 -8.93
C TRP A 165 -2.76 -9.44 -10.34
N HIS A 166 -3.69 -8.52 -10.61
CA HIS A 166 -3.80 -7.76 -11.85
C HIS A 166 -3.96 -6.28 -11.52
N ASN A 167 -2.96 -5.47 -11.85
CA ASN A 167 -2.93 -4.03 -11.55
C ASN A 167 -3.28 -3.74 -10.08
N ASP A 168 -2.52 -4.32 -9.13
CA ASP A 168 -2.74 -4.29 -7.68
C ASP A 168 -4.02 -4.99 -7.19
N ASN A 169 -4.80 -5.59 -8.08
CA ASN A 169 -6.05 -6.26 -7.75
C ASN A 169 -5.87 -7.77 -7.63
N LEU A 170 -6.16 -8.31 -6.44
CA LEU A 170 -6.15 -9.76 -6.22
C LEU A 170 -7.33 -10.42 -6.95
N ASP A 171 -7.04 -11.38 -7.82
CA ASP A 171 -8.05 -12.27 -8.38
C ASP A 171 -8.41 -13.32 -7.33
N LEU A 172 -9.61 -13.19 -6.75
CA LEU A 172 -10.08 -14.08 -5.71
C LEU A 172 -10.32 -15.50 -6.20
N ASP A 173 -10.59 -15.69 -7.48
CA ASP A 173 -10.80 -17.02 -8.05
C ASP A 173 -9.50 -17.80 -8.18
N SER A 174 -8.36 -17.11 -8.18
CA SER A 174 -7.02 -17.69 -8.18
C SER A 174 -6.52 -18.09 -6.79
N CYS A 175 -7.22 -17.70 -5.71
CA CYS A 175 -6.71 -17.87 -4.35
C CYS A 175 -6.78 -19.33 -3.88
N ASP A 176 -5.67 -19.78 -3.28
CA ASP A 176 -5.54 -21.11 -2.66
C ASP A 176 -4.66 -21.02 -1.40
N PHE A 177 -4.99 -21.81 -0.34
CA PHE A 177 -4.20 -21.80 0.89
C PHE A 177 -2.90 -22.59 0.75
N ILE A 178 -1.85 -22.00 1.34
CA ILE A 178 -0.59 -22.69 1.57
C ILE A 178 -0.66 -23.23 3.00
N GLU A 179 -0.48 -24.53 3.16
CA GLU A 179 -0.55 -25.33 4.39
C GLU A 179 -0.22 -24.61 5.73
N PRO A 180 -0.84 -25.01 6.85
CA PRO A 180 -1.84 -26.07 6.96
C PRO A 180 -3.27 -25.55 6.77
N LYS A 181 -4.08 -26.29 6.03
CA LYS A 181 -5.54 -26.08 5.96
C LYS A 181 -6.14 -26.36 7.34
N GLN A 182 -6.30 -25.32 8.17
CA GLN A 182 -6.79 -25.52 9.53
C GLN A 182 -8.32 -25.41 9.66
N SER A 183 -8.97 -24.63 8.85
CA SER A 183 -10.44 -24.46 8.86
C SER A 183 -10.86 -23.80 7.57
N PRO A 184 -12.06 -24.03 7.06
CA PRO A 184 -12.62 -23.28 5.95
C PRO A 184 -12.56 -21.78 6.23
N LYS A 185 -12.20 -20.97 5.25
CA LYS A 185 -11.98 -19.53 5.42
C LYS A 185 -12.69 -18.72 4.36
N LEU A 186 -13.07 -17.52 4.75
CA LEU A 186 -13.56 -16.50 3.84
C LEU A 186 -12.44 -15.50 3.57
N ILE A 187 -12.11 -15.29 2.31
CA ILE A 187 -11.36 -14.09 1.92
C ILE A 187 -12.38 -12.97 1.72
N VAL A 188 -12.20 -11.91 2.45
CA VAL A 188 -13.02 -10.71 2.34
C VAL A 188 -12.18 -9.60 1.76
N THR A 189 -12.60 -9.03 0.64
CA THR A 189 -12.02 -7.81 0.10
C THR A 189 -12.98 -6.64 0.29
N LEU A 190 -12.45 -5.54 0.75
CA LEU A 190 -13.16 -4.28 0.88
C LEU A 190 -12.50 -3.27 -0.07
N GLU A 191 -13.29 -2.73 -0.99
CA GLU A 191 -12.85 -1.73 -1.95
C GLU A 191 -13.62 -0.43 -1.71
N HIS A 192 -12.90 0.69 -1.67
CA HIS A 192 -13.46 2.03 -1.65
C HIS A 192 -13.02 2.76 -2.92
N SER A 193 -13.96 3.37 -3.62
CA SER A 193 -13.68 4.18 -4.80
C SER A 193 -14.57 5.42 -4.83
N GLY A 194 -14.21 6.41 -5.65
CA GLY A 194 -14.99 7.64 -5.79
C GLY A 194 -14.54 8.77 -4.85
N CYS A 195 -13.51 8.57 -4.04
CA CYS A 195 -12.85 9.61 -3.26
C CYS A 195 -11.41 9.83 -3.77
N GLN A 196 -10.73 10.83 -3.23
CA GLN A 196 -9.34 11.15 -3.58
C GLN A 196 -8.38 9.97 -3.36
N TYR A 197 -8.77 9.03 -2.49
CA TYR A 197 -8.01 7.83 -2.15
C TYR A 197 -8.87 6.58 -2.40
N SER A 198 -8.54 5.83 -3.45
CA SER A 198 -9.07 4.48 -3.61
C SER A 198 -8.29 3.54 -2.71
N ARG A 199 -8.97 2.74 -1.89
CA ARG A 199 -8.33 1.77 -0.98
C ARG A 199 -8.93 0.39 -1.17
N ARG A 200 -8.09 -0.61 -1.02
CA ARG A 200 -8.49 -2.00 -1.03
C ARG A 200 -7.88 -2.73 0.15
N ILE A 201 -8.69 -3.46 0.88
CA ILE A 201 -8.29 -4.28 2.01
C ILE A 201 -8.63 -5.73 1.70
N VAL A 202 -7.73 -6.64 2.02
CA VAL A 202 -7.96 -8.08 1.99
C VAL A 202 -7.81 -8.63 3.40
N ALA A 203 -8.81 -9.33 3.88
CA ALA A 203 -8.80 -9.99 5.18
C ALA A 203 -9.20 -11.46 5.07
N LEU A 204 -8.63 -12.30 5.94
CA LEU A 204 -9.05 -13.68 6.12
C LEU A 204 -9.94 -13.79 7.35
N VAL A 205 -11.12 -14.36 7.17
CA VAL A 205 -12.10 -14.60 8.21
C VAL A 205 -12.30 -16.11 8.35
N GLU A 206 -12.13 -16.65 9.56
CA GLU A 206 -12.47 -18.05 9.80
C GLU A 206 -13.98 -18.29 9.62
N ALA A 207 -14.33 -19.34 8.90
CA ALA A 207 -15.73 -19.75 8.72
C ALA A 207 -16.24 -20.46 9.99
N ARG A 208 -16.27 -19.73 11.11
CA ARG A 208 -16.87 -20.14 12.37
C ARG A 208 -17.79 -19.06 12.89
N VAL A 209 -18.84 -19.44 13.58
CA VAL A 209 -19.80 -18.50 14.19
C VAL A 209 -19.08 -17.47 15.06
N GLY A 210 -19.33 -16.22 14.79
CA GLY A 210 -18.76 -15.08 15.53
C GLY A 210 -18.60 -13.83 14.68
N VAL A 211 -18.25 -12.75 15.35
CA VAL A 211 -18.01 -11.44 14.74
C VAL A 211 -16.53 -11.28 14.43
N CYS A 212 -16.19 -11.10 13.17
CA CYS A 212 -14.85 -10.69 12.73
C CYS A 212 -14.85 -9.20 12.40
N ARG A 213 -14.06 -8.46 13.16
CA ARG A 213 -13.73 -7.08 12.77
C ARG A 213 -12.63 -7.12 11.73
N ILE A 214 -12.86 -6.48 10.61
CA ILE A 214 -11.79 -6.26 9.62
C ILE A 214 -11.00 -5.04 10.12
N THR A 215 -10.11 -5.29 11.08
CA THR A 215 -9.37 -4.22 11.78
C THR A 215 -8.10 -3.79 11.07
N ASP A 216 -7.68 -4.49 10.03
CA ASP A 216 -6.38 -4.25 9.44
C ASP A 216 -6.42 -3.12 8.43
N GLY A 217 -6.03 -1.95 8.88
CA GLY A 217 -5.44 -0.94 8.05
C GLY A 217 -6.33 0.13 7.45
N LEU A 218 -7.54 0.34 7.93
CA LEU A 218 -8.10 1.68 7.88
C LEU A 218 -7.33 2.51 8.92
N ALA A 219 -6.18 3.01 8.51
CA ALA A 219 -5.59 4.13 9.20
C ALA A 219 -6.66 5.21 9.25
N VAL A 220 -7.22 5.38 10.42
CA VAL A 220 -8.05 6.51 10.77
C VAL A 220 -7.30 7.74 10.30
N LEU A 221 -7.86 8.45 9.34
CA LEU A 221 -7.53 9.85 9.14
C LEU A 221 -8.02 10.55 10.42
N LYS A 222 -7.14 10.63 11.40
CA LYS A 222 -7.47 11.07 12.76
C LYS A 222 -7.82 12.55 12.85
N ASP A 223 -7.54 13.31 11.80
CA ASP A 223 -7.61 14.78 11.88
C ASP A 223 -8.90 15.38 11.29
N ASP A 224 -9.73 14.63 10.57
CA ASP A 224 -10.87 15.21 9.84
C ASP A 224 -12.24 14.87 10.43
N GLY A 225 -12.31 14.33 11.63
CA GLY A 225 -13.61 14.01 12.26
C GLY A 225 -14.37 12.85 11.63
N PHE A 226 -13.84 12.21 10.60
CA PHE A 226 -14.38 11.02 9.99
C PHE A 226 -14.03 9.79 10.84
N LYS A 227 -14.95 9.35 11.67
CA LYS A 227 -14.90 7.98 12.19
C LYS A 227 -15.37 7.04 11.07
N LEU A 228 -14.43 6.54 10.28
CA LEU A 228 -14.66 5.35 9.48
C LEU A 228 -14.89 4.20 10.47
N THR A 229 -16.12 3.79 10.65
CA THR A 229 -16.44 2.58 11.38
C THR A 229 -16.01 1.40 10.55
N GLU A 230 -15.26 0.50 11.16
CA GLU A 230 -14.74 -0.69 10.50
C GLU A 230 -15.89 -1.60 10.06
N PRO A 231 -15.90 -2.12 8.81
CA PRO A 231 -16.91 -3.07 8.41
C PRO A 231 -16.77 -4.34 9.23
N LEU A 232 -17.90 -4.84 9.71
CA LEU A 232 -17.99 -6.10 10.44
C LEU A 232 -18.46 -7.19 9.49
N VAL A 233 -17.76 -8.30 9.45
CA VAL A 233 -18.29 -9.54 8.89
C VAL A 233 -18.61 -10.48 10.05
N GLU A 234 -19.88 -10.79 10.22
CA GLU A 234 -20.37 -11.72 11.23
C GLU A 234 -20.76 -13.03 10.57
N VAL A 235 -20.16 -14.12 10.98
CA VAL A 235 -20.61 -15.47 10.60
C VAL A 235 -21.74 -15.86 11.53
N LEU A 236 -22.94 -16.02 10.98
CA LEU A 236 -24.16 -16.31 11.74
C LEU A 236 -24.36 -17.81 11.98
N SER A 237 -24.09 -18.63 10.95
CA SER A 237 -24.09 -20.10 11.08
C SER A 237 -23.15 -20.74 10.08
N VAL A 238 -22.72 -21.97 10.37
CA VAL A 238 -22.00 -22.86 9.47
C VAL A 238 -22.70 -24.22 9.53
N GLU A 239 -23.39 -24.59 8.46
CA GLU A 239 -24.16 -25.83 8.38
C GLU A 239 -23.82 -26.54 7.07
N ASN A 240 -23.38 -27.81 7.17
CA ASN A 240 -23.00 -28.62 6.02
C ASN A 240 -21.97 -27.93 5.08
N GLY A 241 -21.03 -27.18 5.65
CA GLY A 241 -20.04 -26.42 4.89
C GLY A 241 -20.55 -25.11 4.29
N VAL A 242 -21.82 -24.77 4.43
CA VAL A 242 -22.42 -23.51 3.96
C VAL A 242 -22.35 -22.48 5.06
N VAL A 243 -21.89 -21.29 4.76
CA VAL A 243 -21.73 -20.17 5.71
C VAL A 243 -22.85 -19.15 5.47
N LYS A 244 -23.65 -18.90 6.50
CA LYS A 244 -24.53 -17.73 6.55
C LYS A 244 -23.79 -16.60 7.25
N TYR A 245 -23.75 -15.45 6.63
CA TYR A 245 -23.03 -14.29 7.13
C TYR A 245 -23.82 -13.00 7.02
N ARG A 246 -23.37 -12.00 7.77
CA ARG A 246 -23.86 -10.63 7.72
C ARG A 246 -22.67 -9.69 7.51
N VAL A 247 -22.81 -8.74 6.59
CA VAL A 247 -21.90 -7.63 6.42
C VAL A 247 -22.58 -6.37 6.94
N ASP A 248 -22.02 -5.77 7.94
CA ASP A 248 -22.47 -4.50 8.48
C ASP A 248 -21.52 -3.39 8.00
N GLY A 249 -21.99 -2.59 7.07
CA GLY A 249 -21.28 -1.42 6.56
C GLY A 249 -21.75 -0.16 7.28
N THR A 250 -21.29 0.05 8.52
CA THR A 250 -21.68 1.18 9.36
C THR A 250 -21.08 2.52 8.91
N TYR A 251 -20.88 2.70 7.61
CA TYR A 251 -20.26 3.93 7.06
C TYR A 251 -21.23 5.05 6.76
N SER A 252 -22.52 4.82 6.83
CA SER A 252 -23.50 5.87 6.57
C SER A 252 -24.56 5.93 7.65
N LYS A 253 -25.21 7.10 7.75
CA LYS A 253 -26.42 7.29 8.57
C LYS A 253 -27.57 6.32 8.19
N ASN A 254 -27.41 5.59 7.09
CA ASN A 254 -28.31 4.57 6.60
C ASN A 254 -27.63 3.21 6.78
N ASN A 255 -27.71 2.62 7.97
CA ASN A 255 -27.25 1.27 8.28
C ASN A 255 -27.68 0.26 7.22
N THR A 256 -26.80 -0.08 6.27
CA THR A 256 -27.07 -1.11 5.27
C THR A 256 -26.43 -2.41 5.74
N VAL A 257 -27.20 -3.15 6.52
CA VAL A 257 -26.86 -4.54 6.87
C VAL A 257 -27.27 -5.43 5.71
N GLN A 258 -26.32 -6.20 5.17
CA GLN A 258 -26.60 -7.17 4.10
C GLN A 258 -26.27 -8.57 4.62
N GLU A 259 -27.23 -9.49 4.51
CA GLU A 259 -27.03 -10.90 4.82
C GLU A 259 -26.85 -11.71 3.53
N GLY A 260 -26.05 -12.75 3.60
CA GLY A 260 -25.80 -13.66 2.49
C GLY A 260 -25.54 -15.08 2.97
N ILE A 261 -25.58 -15.99 2.02
CA ILE A 261 -25.22 -17.39 2.20
C ILE A 261 -24.17 -17.70 1.15
N ILE A 262 -23.07 -18.33 1.55
CA ILE A 262 -21.98 -18.70 0.66
C ILE A 262 -21.57 -20.14 0.87
N ALA A 263 -21.47 -20.89 -0.20
CA ALA A 263 -21.00 -22.26 -0.22
C ALA A 263 -19.50 -22.34 -0.60
N PRO A 264 -18.81 -23.45 -0.30
CA PRO A 264 -17.44 -23.65 -0.70
C PRO A 264 -17.21 -23.37 -2.18
N GLY A 265 -16.15 -22.62 -2.49
CA GLY A 265 -15.81 -22.22 -3.86
C GLY A 265 -16.57 -21.01 -4.40
N GLU A 266 -17.66 -20.58 -3.76
CA GLU A 266 -18.44 -19.42 -4.23
C GLU A 266 -17.78 -18.08 -3.91
N LYS A 267 -18.20 -17.07 -4.68
CA LYS A 267 -17.84 -15.66 -4.50
C LYS A 267 -19.09 -14.80 -4.58
N ILE A 268 -19.31 -13.97 -3.59
CA ILE A 268 -20.45 -13.05 -3.50
C ILE A 268 -19.93 -11.63 -3.33
N GLN A 269 -20.62 -10.68 -3.96
CA GLN A 269 -20.30 -9.28 -3.89
C GLN A 269 -21.48 -8.48 -3.37
N HIS A 270 -21.19 -7.62 -2.39
CA HIS A 270 -22.11 -6.60 -1.88
C HIS A 270 -21.57 -5.21 -2.25
N GLY A 271 -22.45 -4.30 -2.58
CA GLY A 271 -22.09 -2.92 -2.90
C GLY A 271 -23.09 -1.93 -2.31
N TYR A 272 -22.59 -0.80 -1.87
CA TYR A 272 -23.37 0.35 -1.46
C TYR A 272 -22.62 1.64 -1.80
N SER A 273 -23.35 2.75 -1.92
CA SER A 273 -22.77 4.06 -2.17
C SER A 273 -23.26 5.06 -1.14
N GLU A 274 -22.39 5.98 -0.77
CA GLU A 274 -22.73 7.10 0.09
C GLU A 274 -22.19 8.41 -0.48
N ARG A 275 -22.84 9.52 -0.11
CA ARG A 275 -22.29 10.85 -0.37
C ARG A 275 -21.53 11.30 0.87
N ALA A 276 -20.29 11.68 0.66
CA ALA A 276 -19.45 12.31 1.67
C ALA A 276 -19.10 13.72 1.22
N SER A 277 -19.14 14.66 2.14
CA SER A 277 -18.63 16.02 1.94
C SER A 277 -17.57 16.31 2.96
N TYR A 278 -16.52 16.99 2.55
CA TYR A 278 -15.51 17.52 3.47
C TYR A 278 -14.97 18.85 2.96
N THR A 279 -14.54 19.68 3.87
CA THR A 279 -13.99 21.01 3.59
C THR A 279 -12.47 20.94 3.72
N ILE A 280 -11.76 21.35 2.67
CA ILE A 280 -10.30 21.53 2.71
C ILE A 280 -10.02 22.97 2.26
N TYR A 281 -9.28 23.71 3.05
CA TYR A 281 -8.91 25.12 2.77
C TYR A 281 -10.09 26.02 2.40
N ASP A 282 -11.21 25.90 3.14
CA ASP A 282 -12.47 26.63 2.94
C ASP A 282 -13.22 26.31 1.63
N GLU A 283 -12.84 25.24 0.92
CA GLU A 283 -13.58 24.72 -0.21
C GLU A 283 -14.30 23.42 0.16
N ASP A 284 -15.60 23.34 -0.21
CA ASP A 284 -16.43 22.16 0.02
C ASP A 284 -16.33 21.19 -1.17
N TYR A 285 -15.99 19.94 -0.86
CA TYR A 285 -15.91 18.86 -1.81
C TYR A 285 -16.99 17.82 -1.54
N GLU A 286 -17.76 17.48 -2.56
CA GLU A 286 -18.73 16.37 -2.52
C GLU A 286 -18.22 15.18 -3.30
N TYR A 287 -18.28 13.99 -2.70
CA TYR A 287 -17.85 12.74 -3.32
C TYR A 287 -18.95 11.69 -3.18
N ASN A 288 -19.13 10.89 -4.24
CA ASN A 288 -19.85 9.63 -4.16
C ASN A 288 -18.82 8.53 -3.86
N ILE A 289 -18.81 8.04 -2.64
CA ILE A 289 -17.97 6.92 -2.25
C ILE A 289 -18.72 5.63 -2.56
N ILE A 290 -18.09 4.76 -3.33
CA ILE A 290 -18.60 3.43 -3.62
C ILE A 290 -17.83 2.44 -2.77
N HIS A 291 -18.54 1.69 -1.97
CA HIS A 291 -18.02 0.60 -1.16
C HIS A 291 -18.42 -0.72 -1.79
N LYS A 292 -17.45 -1.60 -1.94
CA LYS A 292 -17.66 -2.93 -2.50
C LYS A 292 -17.03 -3.96 -1.58
N VAL A 293 -17.82 -4.87 -1.06
CA VAL A 293 -17.37 -6.00 -0.26
C VAL A 293 -17.51 -7.26 -1.08
N THR A 294 -16.40 -7.95 -1.32
CA THR A 294 -16.42 -9.25 -1.99
C THR A 294 -15.98 -10.33 -1.01
N ILE A 295 -16.73 -11.40 -0.92
CA ILE A 295 -16.45 -12.56 -0.07
C ILE A 295 -16.24 -13.76 -0.96
N LYS A 296 -15.11 -14.45 -0.81
CA LYS A 296 -14.79 -15.72 -1.44
C LYS A 296 -14.63 -16.77 -0.36
N TYR A 297 -15.34 -17.89 -0.50
CA TYR A 297 -15.16 -19.04 0.38
C TYR A 297 -14.09 -19.97 -0.20
N ILE A 298 -13.08 -20.27 0.61
CA ILE A 298 -11.97 -21.16 0.26
C ILE A 298 -11.97 -22.33 1.26
N GLU A 299 -11.91 -23.54 0.74
CA GLU A 299 -11.79 -24.79 1.50
C GLU A 299 -10.37 -25.08 1.95
#